data_07b12ce0f67a6d85f5d7899ddfc323b0
#
_entry.id   07b12ce0f67a6d85f5d7899ddfc323b0
#
_cell.length_a   1.000
_cell.length_b   1.000
_cell.length_c   1.000
_cell.angle_alpha   90.00
_cell.angle_beta   90.00
_cell.angle_gamma   90.00
#
_symmetry.space_group_name_H-M   'P 1'
#
loop_
_entity.id
_entity.type
_entity.pdbx_description
1 polymer ?
#
loop_
_entity_poly.entity_id
_entity_poly.type
_entity_poly.pdbx_seq_one_letter_code
_entity_poly.pdbx_strand_id
1 'polypeptide(L)'
;VDLAAARARQASFFAQKDPTGGVALILGAGNVSSIPPMDAFTKMFVEGFVCLIKMNPVNEWVGPILEKALAPMIDRGYLRIVYGGGDVGAYLCKHPTVADIHITGSDATHDLIVWGPPGAERERRKAAHDPQLKIPISSELGNVSPVAIVPWTYRDAELAFIARNIVTMITNNWLGDLASAPDLGFIRE
;
A
#
# COMPACT_ATOMS: atom_id res chain seq x y z
N VAL A 1 -2.37 21.21 18.10
CA VAL A 1 -3.61 20.44 17.76
C VAL A 1 -4.42 20.37 19.06
N ASP A 2 -5.67 20.83 19.03
CA ASP A 2 -6.58 20.73 20.17
C ASP A 2 -6.97 19.24 20.36
N LEU A 3 -6.77 18.73 21.58
CA LEU A 3 -7.05 17.34 21.94
C LEU A 3 -8.56 17.00 21.78
N ALA A 4 -9.43 17.94 22.06
CA ALA A 4 -10.87 17.76 21.88
C ALA A 4 -11.23 17.59 20.39
N ALA A 5 -10.67 18.41 19.53
CA ALA A 5 -10.83 18.31 18.08
C ALA A 5 -10.23 17.00 17.52
N ALA A 6 -9.11 16.53 18.05
CA ALA A 6 -8.53 15.24 17.68
C ALA A 6 -9.45 14.07 18.08
N ARG A 7 -9.98 14.09 19.31
CA ARG A 7 -10.91 13.06 19.78
C ARG A 7 -12.23 13.03 19.01
N ALA A 8 -12.75 14.20 18.63
CA ALA A 8 -13.97 14.29 17.83
C ALA A 8 -13.85 13.70 16.41
N ARG A 9 -12.61 13.54 15.91
CA ARG A 9 -12.32 12.95 14.61
C ARG A 9 -11.99 11.46 14.66
N GLN A 10 -11.88 10.87 15.85
CA GLN A 10 -11.65 9.44 16.01
C GLN A 10 -12.92 8.65 15.72
N ALA A 11 -12.79 7.50 15.07
CA ALA A 11 -13.90 6.59 14.78
C ALA A 11 -15.10 7.29 14.13
N SER A 12 -14.84 8.22 13.23
CA SER A 12 -15.89 9.08 12.60
C SER A 12 -16.96 8.28 11.87
N PHE A 13 -16.61 7.10 11.31
CA PHE A 13 -17.60 6.20 10.71
C PHE A 13 -18.65 5.76 11.74
N PHE A 14 -18.23 5.33 12.92
CA PHE A 14 -19.13 4.84 13.98
C PHE A 14 -19.92 5.94 14.69
N ALA A 15 -19.53 7.20 14.49
CA ALA A 15 -20.28 8.35 14.98
C ALA A 15 -21.40 8.80 14.03
N GLN A 16 -21.47 8.23 12.82
CA GLN A 16 -22.53 8.52 11.85
C GLN A 16 -23.86 7.91 12.30
N LYS A 17 -24.95 8.61 12.05
CA LYS A 17 -26.30 8.16 12.41
C LYS A 17 -26.73 6.94 11.58
N ASP A 18 -26.45 6.98 10.29
CA ASP A 18 -26.81 5.93 9.33
C ASP A 18 -25.57 5.64 8.44
N PRO A 19 -24.55 4.91 8.97
CA PRO A 19 -23.34 4.66 8.22
C PRO A 19 -23.61 3.72 7.03
N THR A 20 -23.13 4.11 5.87
CA THR A 20 -23.23 3.29 4.66
C THR A 20 -21.91 2.57 4.46
N GLY A 21 -21.94 1.24 4.55
CA GLY A 21 -20.80 0.39 4.24
C GLY A 21 -20.65 0.15 2.73
N GLY A 22 -19.60 -0.57 2.36
CA GLY A 22 -19.33 -0.97 0.98
C GLY A 22 -18.26 -2.04 0.93
N VAL A 23 -17.82 -2.39 -0.27
CA VAL A 23 -16.69 -3.30 -0.49
C VAL A 23 -15.43 -2.49 -0.78
N ALA A 24 -14.42 -2.61 0.07
CA ALA A 24 -13.09 -2.07 -0.20
C ALA A 24 -12.20 -3.16 -0.85
N LEU A 25 -11.61 -2.84 -1.98
CA LEU A 25 -10.60 -3.66 -2.63
C LEU A 25 -9.22 -3.27 -2.10
N ILE A 26 -8.51 -4.24 -1.52
CA ILE A 26 -7.13 -4.09 -1.08
C ILE A 26 -6.21 -4.73 -2.11
N LEU A 27 -5.43 -3.94 -2.82
CA LEU A 27 -4.36 -4.40 -3.69
C LEU A 27 -3.10 -4.54 -2.85
N GLY A 28 -2.84 -5.76 -2.41
CA GLY A 28 -1.83 -6.05 -1.39
C GLY A 28 -0.40 -5.81 -1.85
N ALA A 29 0.45 -5.42 -0.91
CA ALA A 29 1.87 -5.26 -1.11
C ALA A 29 2.59 -6.58 -1.43
N GLY A 30 3.64 -6.51 -2.24
CA GLY A 30 4.49 -7.67 -2.58
C GLY A 30 5.68 -7.88 -1.63
N ASN A 31 6.06 -6.87 -0.86
CA ASN A 31 7.30 -6.85 -0.08
C ASN A 31 7.12 -7.30 1.39
N VAL A 32 6.03 -6.95 2.03
CA VAL A 32 5.78 -7.24 3.45
C VAL A 32 4.45 -7.95 3.64
N SER A 33 4.50 -9.16 4.20
CA SER A 33 3.33 -10.05 4.33
C SER A 33 2.25 -9.55 5.27
N SER A 34 2.59 -8.67 6.22
CA SER A 34 1.64 -8.10 7.18
C SER A 34 0.86 -6.90 6.65
N ILE A 35 1.30 -6.26 5.57
CA ILE A 35 0.66 -5.06 5.04
C ILE A 35 -0.78 -5.35 4.55
N PRO A 36 -1.04 -6.32 3.67
CA PRO A 36 -2.39 -6.54 3.17
C PRO A 36 -3.46 -6.76 4.24
N PRO A 37 -3.24 -7.59 5.30
CA PRO A 37 -4.22 -7.73 6.38
C PRO A 37 -4.35 -6.46 7.23
N MET A 38 -3.27 -5.69 7.44
CA MET A 38 -3.35 -4.43 8.20
C MET A 38 -4.14 -3.35 7.46
N ASP A 39 -3.95 -3.24 6.15
CA ASP A 39 -4.74 -2.36 5.29
C ASP A 39 -6.23 -2.73 5.34
N ALA A 40 -6.53 -4.03 5.25
CA ALA A 40 -7.89 -4.52 5.37
C ALA A 40 -8.49 -4.20 6.75
N PHE A 41 -7.73 -4.35 7.84
CA PHE A 41 -8.20 -4.01 9.18
C PHE A 41 -8.49 -2.51 9.32
N THR A 42 -7.67 -1.65 8.73
CA THR A 42 -7.94 -0.21 8.70
C THR A 42 -9.27 0.07 7.99
N LYS A 43 -9.47 -0.49 6.80
CA LYS A 43 -10.73 -0.33 6.05
C LYS A 43 -11.93 -0.90 6.80
N MET A 44 -11.78 -2.04 7.48
CA MET A 44 -12.88 -2.68 8.22
C MET A 44 -13.22 -1.93 9.51
N PHE A 45 -12.22 -1.67 10.36
CA PHE A 45 -12.46 -1.21 11.74
C PHE A 45 -12.43 0.31 11.90
N VAL A 46 -11.85 1.03 10.95
CA VAL A 46 -11.82 2.50 11.00
C VAL A 46 -12.83 3.10 10.02
N GLU A 47 -12.97 2.51 8.83
CA GLU A 47 -13.77 3.07 7.75
C GLU A 47 -15.08 2.30 7.49
N GLY A 48 -15.28 1.12 8.11
CA GLY A 48 -16.55 0.40 8.09
C GLY A 48 -16.85 -0.38 6.80
N PHE A 49 -15.84 -0.76 6.03
CA PHE A 49 -15.99 -1.57 4.83
C PHE A 49 -15.94 -3.07 5.13
N VAL A 50 -16.54 -3.88 4.27
CA VAL A 50 -16.12 -5.27 4.08
C VAL A 50 -15.00 -5.31 3.06
N CYS A 51 -14.03 -6.23 3.20
CA CYS A 51 -12.80 -6.17 2.42
C CYS A 51 -12.61 -7.37 1.51
N LEU A 52 -12.12 -7.08 0.31
CA LEU A 52 -11.59 -8.06 -0.63
C LEU A 52 -10.08 -7.81 -0.81
N ILE A 53 -9.24 -8.69 -0.25
CA ILE A 53 -7.80 -8.63 -0.47
C ILE A 53 -7.46 -9.38 -1.75
N LYS A 54 -6.86 -8.70 -2.70
CA LYS A 54 -6.19 -9.32 -3.84
C LYS A 54 -4.70 -9.41 -3.50
N MET A 55 -4.21 -10.63 -3.29
CA MET A 55 -2.81 -10.88 -2.96
C MET A 55 -1.89 -10.45 -4.10
N ASN A 56 -0.74 -9.86 -3.74
CA ASN A 56 0.32 -9.66 -4.72
C ASN A 56 0.90 -11.03 -5.12
N PRO A 57 1.16 -11.30 -6.42
CA PRO A 57 1.73 -12.59 -6.85
C PRO A 57 3.01 -13.01 -6.14
N VAL A 58 3.84 -12.03 -5.71
CA VAL A 58 5.07 -12.31 -4.94
C VAL A 58 4.75 -12.87 -3.56
N ASN A 59 3.62 -12.48 -2.97
CA ASN A 59 3.20 -12.85 -1.61
C ASN A 59 2.01 -13.81 -1.56
N GLU A 60 1.61 -14.41 -2.67
CA GLU A 60 0.45 -15.34 -2.72
C GLU A 60 0.58 -16.53 -1.76
N TRP A 61 1.79 -17.00 -1.53
CA TRP A 61 2.07 -18.11 -0.62
C TRP A 61 1.62 -17.85 0.83
N VAL A 62 1.49 -16.60 1.24
CA VAL A 62 0.98 -16.21 2.57
C VAL A 62 -0.55 -16.34 2.64
N GLY A 63 -1.24 -16.24 1.53
CA GLY A 63 -2.71 -16.23 1.44
C GLY A 63 -3.38 -17.34 2.24
N PRO A 64 -3.05 -18.63 2.04
CA PRO A 64 -3.63 -19.74 2.80
C PRO A 64 -3.38 -19.68 4.31
N ILE A 65 -2.30 -19.03 4.73
CA ILE A 65 -2.01 -18.80 6.15
C ILE A 65 -2.94 -17.72 6.70
N LEU A 66 -3.11 -16.63 5.95
CA LEU A 66 -4.04 -15.56 6.30
C LEU A 66 -5.49 -16.05 6.33
N GLU A 67 -5.90 -16.90 5.39
CA GLU A 67 -7.24 -17.50 5.38
C GLU A 67 -7.54 -18.27 6.67
N LYS A 68 -6.57 -19.05 7.14
CA LYS A 68 -6.70 -19.77 8.43
C LYS A 68 -6.71 -18.83 9.62
N ALA A 69 -5.80 -17.85 9.66
CA ALA A 69 -5.69 -16.91 10.76
C ALA A 69 -6.91 -16.00 10.88
N LEU A 70 -7.51 -15.62 9.75
CA LEU A 70 -8.64 -14.70 9.66
C LEU A 70 -9.98 -15.39 9.39
N ALA A 71 -10.05 -16.71 9.56
CA ALA A 71 -11.26 -17.51 9.36
C ALA A 71 -12.50 -16.91 10.03
N PRO A 72 -12.47 -16.39 11.27
CA PRO A 72 -13.64 -15.79 11.90
C PRO A 72 -14.24 -14.59 11.13
N MET A 73 -13.44 -13.86 10.38
CA MET A 73 -13.90 -12.75 9.53
C MET A 73 -14.37 -13.24 8.17
N ILE A 74 -13.68 -14.24 7.62
CA ILE A 74 -14.01 -14.85 6.35
C ILE A 74 -15.36 -15.59 6.43
N ASP A 75 -15.57 -16.37 7.49
CA ASP A 75 -16.81 -17.14 7.72
C ASP A 75 -18.03 -16.22 7.86
N ARG A 76 -17.83 -15.03 8.41
CA ARG A 76 -18.88 -14.01 8.56
C ARG A 76 -19.08 -13.15 7.30
N GLY A 77 -18.26 -13.32 6.27
CA GLY A 77 -18.35 -12.55 5.04
C GLY A 77 -17.74 -11.15 5.07
N TYR A 78 -17.02 -10.81 6.12
CA TYR A 78 -16.39 -9.48 6.24
C TYR A 78 -15.10 -9.37 5.43
N LEU A 79 -14.46 -10.50 5.13
CA LEU A 79 -13.21 -10.57 4.41
C LEU A 79 -13.26 -11.68 3.35
N ARG A 80 -12.65 -11.43 2.21
CA ARG A 80 -12.32 -12.45 1.20
C ARG A 80 -10.89 -12.21 0.73
N ILE A 81 -10.22 -13.30 0.35
CA ILE A 81 -8.89 -13.26 -0.24
C ILE A 81 -8.97 -13.88 -1.62
N VAL A 82 -8.38 -13.22 -2.60
CA VAL A 82 -8.29 -13.69 -3.99
C VAL A 82 -6.87 -13.56 -4.51
N TYR A 83 -6.57 -14.33 -5.53
CA TYR A 83 -5.26 -14.50 -6.12
C TYR A 83 -5.27 -14.12 -7.60
N GLY A 84 -4.09 -13.99 -8.18
CA GLY A 84 -3.92 -13.74 -9.60
C GLY A 84 -3.12 -12.51 -9.95
N GLY A 85 -2.88 -12.29 -11.21
CA GLY A 85 -2.02 -11.23 -11.74
C GLY A 85 -2.65 -9.85 -11.83
N GLY A 86 -2.05 -9.02 -12.66
CA GLY A 86 -2.53 -7.65 -12.92
C GLY A 86 -3.87 -7.61 -13.64
N ASP A 87 -4.21 -8.62 -14.41
CA ASP A 87 -5.50 -8.81 -15.09
C ASP A 87 -6.65 -8.93 -14.10
N VAL A 88 -6.49 -9.76 -13.07
CA VAL A 88 -7.47 -9.90 -11.97
C VAL A 88 -7.60 -8.56 -11.22
N GLY A 89 -6.47 -7.90 -10.90
CA GLY A 89 -6.49 -6.58 -10.29
C GLY A 89 -7.24 -5.54 -11.13
N ALA A 90 -6.98 -5.50 -12.43
CA ALA A 90 -7.65 -4.58 -13.36
C ALA A 90 -9.16 -4.85 -13.48
N TYR A 91 -9.57 -6.12 -13.46
CA TYR A 91 -10.98 -6.50 -13.43
C TYR A 91 -11.66 -6.00 -12.14
N LEU A 92 -11.04 -6.28 -10.99
CA LEU A 92 -11.60 -5.92 -9.69
C LEU A 92 -11.70 -4.40 -9.50
N CYS A 93 -10.72 -3.63 -9.96
CA CYS A 93 -10.77 -2.16 -9.91
C CYS A 93 -11.95 -1.54 -10.69
N LYS A 94 -12.52 -2.28 -11.63
CA LYS A 94 -13.65 -1.84 -12.46
C LYS A 94 -14.98 -2.49 -12.05
N HIS A 95 -14.94 -3.37 -11.04
CA HIS A 95 -16.14 -4.12 -10.66
C HIS A 95 -17.13 -3.19 -9.94
N PRO A 96 -18.41 -3.16 -10.33
CA PRO A 96 -19.39 -2.19 -9.83
C PRO A 96 -19.69 -2.32 -8.33
N THR A 97 -19.40 -3.45 -7.70
CA THR A 97 -19.58 -3.66 -6.25
C THR A 97 -18.47 -3.01 -5.42
N VAL A 98 -17.31 -2.73 -6.04
CA VAL A 98 -16.18 -2.09 -5.33
C VAL A 98 -16.50 -0.61 -5.16
N ALA A 99 -16.54 -0.17 -3.91
CA ALA A 99 -16.85 1.21 -3.54
C ALA A 99 -15.62 2.04 -3.17
N ASP A 100 -14.52 1.37 -2.80
CA ASP A 100 -13.26 1.98 -2.39
C ASP A 100 -12.09 1.08 -2.75
N ILE A 101 -10.92 1.66 -3.04
CA ILE A 101 -9.69 0.92 -3.32
C ILE A 101 -8.59 1.42 -2.37
N HIS A 102 -7.80 0.48 -1.88
CA HIS A 102 -6.49 0.77 -1.27
C HIS A 102 -5.40 0.01 -2.01
N ILE A 103 -4.31 0.68 -2.32
CA ILE A 103 -3.13 0.07 -2.92
C ILE A 103 -1.88 0.39 -2.12
N THR A 104 -1.15 -0.66 -1.72
CA THR A 104 0.25 -0.54 -1.30
C THR A 104 1.13 -1.14 -2.38
N GLY A 105 1.92 -0.31 -3.07
CA GLY A 105 2.69 -0.77 -4.21
C GLY A 105 3.36 0.35 -5.01
N SER A 106 3.62 0.10 -6.30
CA SER A 106 4.31 1.07 -7.15
C SER A 106 3.39 2.20 -7.63
N ASP A 107 3.98 3.38 -7.77
CA ASP A 107 3.36 4.55 -8.43
C ASP A 107 2.92 4.25 -9.87
N ALA A 108 3.68 3.43 -10.58
CA ALA A 108 3.35 3.01 -11.93
C ALA A 108 2.02 2.24 -11.99
N THR A 109 1.78 1.33 -11.02
CA THR A 109 0.52 0.59 -10.91
C THR A 109 -0.62 1.50 -10.48
N HIS A 110 -0.40 2.36 -9.50
CA HIS A 110 -1.37 3.37 -9.07
C HIS A 110 -1.78 4.25 -10.25
N ASP A 111 -0.82 4.79 -10.98
CA ASP A 111 -1.07 5.63 -12.15
C ASP A 111 -1.85 4.92 -13.25
N LEU A 112 -1.54 3.64 -13.48
CA LEU A 112 -2.27 2.82 -14.44
C LEU A 112 -3.75 2.70 -14.05
N ILE A 113 -4.04 2.53 -12.77
CA ILE A 113 -5.41 2.42 -12.25
C ILE A 113 -6.13 3.77 -12.33
N VAL A 114 -5.49 4.83 -11.87
CA VAL A 114 -6.12 6.14 -11.72
C VAL A 114 -6.22 6.88 -13.06
N TRP A 115 -5.14 6.87 -13.85
CA TRP A 115 -5.01 7.71 -15.02
C TRP A 115 -5.04 6.96 -16.36
N GLY A 116 -4.82 5.62 -16.32
CA GLY A 116 -4.74 4.78 -17.50
C GLY A 116 -3.31 4.49 -17.96
N PRO A 117 -3.16 3.81 -19.10
CA PRO A 117 -1.85 3.42 -19.63
C PRO A 117 -0.99 4.64 -19.97
N PRO A 118 0.35 4.52 -19.96
CA PRO A 118 1.26 5.59 -20.36
C PRO A 118 0.94 6.11 -21.77
N GLY A 119 0.98 7.43 -21.94
CA GLY A 119 0.75 8.08 -23.23
C GLY A 119 0.05 9.43 -23.11
N ALA A 120 -0.20 10.06 -24.24
CA ALA A 120 -0.77 11.42 -24.33
C ALA A 120 -2.11 11.56 -23.60
N GLU A 121 -2.95 10.51 -23.61
CA GLU A 121 -4.24 10.53 -22.90
C GLU A 121 -4.07 10.55 -21.38
N ARG A 122 -3.10 9.81 -20.81
CA ARG A 122 -2.77 9.89 -19.39
C ARG A 122 -2.36 11.32 -19.00
N GLU A 123 -1.47 11.92 -19.78
CA GLU A 123 -0.99 13.28 -19.50
C GLU A 123 -2.13 14.31 -19.61
N ARG A 124 -3.00 14.16 -20.60
CA ARG A 124 -4.19 14.98 -20.72
C ARG A 124 -5.09 14.87 -19.48
N ARG A 125 -5.34 13.64 -19.02
CA ARG A 125 -6.17 13.39 -17.82
C ARG A 125 -5.54 13.98 -16.55
N LYS A 126 -4.23 13.81 -16.37
CA LYS A 126 -3.50 14.40 -15.25
C LYS A 126 -3.59 15.92 -15.26
N ALA A 127 -3.36 16.56 -16.40
CA ALA A 127 -3.45 18.00 -16.55
C ALA A 127 -4.87 18.55 -16.32
N ALA A 128 -5.89 17.79 -16.71
CA ALA A 128 -7.29 18.14 -16.52
C ALA A 128 -7.86 17.76 -15.15
N HIS A 129 -7.09 17.09 -14.27
CA HIS A 129 -7.57 16.47 -13.03
C HIS A 129 -8.80 15.58 -13.23
N ASP A 130 -8.86 14.86 -14.38
CA ASP A 130 -9.96 13.97 -14.74
C ASP A 130 -9.51 12.50 -14.75
N PRO A 131 -9.40 11.85 -13.58
CA PRO A 131 -9.00 10.45 -13.48
C PRO A 131 -10.02 9.54 -14.19
N GLN A 132 -9.52 8.44 -14.77
CA GLN A 132 -10.43 7.40 -15.30
C GLN A 132 -11.16 6.63 -14.18
N LEU A 133 -10.48 6.44 -13.05
CA LEU A 133 -11.09 5.86 -11.86
C LEU A 133 -12.03 6.87 -11.23
N LYS A 134 -13.28 6.50 -10.98
CA LYS A 134 -14.32 7.38 -10.43
C LYS A 134 -14.69 7.09 -8.98
N ILE A 135 -14.16 6.01 -8.40
CA ILE A 135 -14.33 5.69 -6.98
C ILE A 135 -13.10 6.14 -6.18
N PRO A 136 -13.23 6.34 -4.87
CA PRO A 136 -12.12 6.70 -4.01
C PRO A 136 -10.99 5.68 -4.08
N ILE A 137 -9.76 6.17 -4.01
CA ILE A 137 -8.58 5.35 -3.87
C ILE A 137 -7.63 5.99 -2.85
N SER A 138 -7.16 5.20 -1.91
CA SER A 138 -6.05 5.53 -1.03
C SER A 138 -4.82 4.71 -1.41
N SER A 139 -3.64 5.25 -1.16
CA SER A 139 -2.42 4.58 -1.60
C SER A 139 -1.25 4.81 -0.64
N GLU A 140 -0.43 3.77 -0.48
CA GLU A 140 0.93 3.86 0.03
C GLU A 140 1.87 3.43 -1.09
N LEU A 141 2.61 4.39 -1.61
CA LEU A 141 3.50 4.20 -2.77
C LEU A 141 4.96 4.19 -2.33
N GLY A 142 5.86 4.10 -3.29
CA GLY A 142 7.29 4.15 -3.03
C GLY A 142 7.73 5.41 -2.29
N ASN A 143 8.78 5.26 -1.49
CA ASN A 143 9.37 6.35 -0.74
C ASN A 143 10.86 6.51 -1.09
N VAL A 144 11.43 7.63 -0.65
CA VAL A 144 12.87 7.88 -0.65
C VAL A 144 13.35 7.83 0.79
N SER A 145 14.28 6.92 1.09
CA SER A 145 14.88 6.76 2.42
C SER A 145 16.35 7.16 2.38
N PRO A 146 16.68 8.47 2.49
CA PRO A 146 18.04 8.94 2.37
C PRO A 146 18.89 8.45 3.54
N VAL A 147 20.12 8.00 3.23
CA VAL A 147 21.14 7.68 4.24
C VAL A 147 22.23 8.72 4.15
N ALA A 148 22.39 9.54 5.20
CA ALA A 148 23.45 10.53 5.30
C ALA A 148 24.61 9.98 6.14
N ILE A 149 25.80 9.94 5.55
CA ILE A 149 27.03 9.61 6.27
C ILE A 149 27.75 10.93 6.54
N VAL A 150 27.87 11.29 7.83
CA VAL A 150 28.57 12.51 8.24
C VAL A 150 30.07 12.30 8.01
N PRO A 151 30.77 13.21 7.33
CA PRO A 151 32.22 13.15 7.19
C PRO A 151 32.92 13.12 8.56
N TRP A 152 33.74 12.10 8.77
CA TRP A 152 34.49 11.91 10.01
C TRP A 152 35.73 11.03 9.76
N THR A 153 36.69 11.05 10.69
CA THR A 153 37.83 10.13 10.65
C THR A 153 37.39 8.77 11.22
N TYR A 154 36.82 7.94 10.37
CA TYR A 154 36.37 6.60 10.76
C TYR A 154 37.53 5.61 10.78
N ARG A 155 37.50 4.69 11.73
CA ARG A 155 38.37 3.50 11.73
C ARG A 155 37.84 2.48 10.71
N ASP A 156 38.68 1.60 10.19
CA ASP A 156 38.29 0.59 9.19
C ASP A 156 37.11 -0.28 9.64
N ALA A 157 37.06 -0.63 10.94
CA ALA A 157 35.97 -1.41 11.51
C ALA A 157 34.62 -0.64 11.49
N GLU A 158 34.64 0.67 11.69
CA GLU A 158 33.46 1.53 11.62
C GLU A 158 32.97 1.69 10.18
N LEU A 159 33.89 1.88 9.24
CA LEU A 159 33.56 1.91 7.82
C LEU A 159 32.96 0.58 7.36
N ALA A 160 33.54 -0.54 7.77
CA ALA A 160 32.99 -1.85 7.46
C ALA A 160 31.61 -2.10 8.07
N PHE A 161 31.33 -1.54 9.26
CA PHE A 161 30.02 -1.59 9.91
C PHE A 161 28.99 -0.77 9.13
N ILE A 162 29.32 0.49 8.80
CA ILE A 162 28.47 1.39 8.02
C ILE A 162 28.14 0.77 6.66
N ALA A 163 29.16 0.27 5.95
CA ALA A 163 28.98 -0.36 4.65
C ALA A 163 28.03 -1.57 4.72
N ARG A 164 28.20 -2.45 5.72
CA ARG A 164 27.32 -3.60 5.92
C ARG A 164 25.87 -3.17 6.19
N ASN A 165 25.65 -2.16 7.02
CA ASN A 165 24.31 -1.65 7.29
C ASN A 165 23.66 -1.10 6.02
N ILE A 166 24.38 -0.32 5.21
CA ILE A 166 23.87 0.23 3.95
C ILE A 166 23.51 -0.92 2.99
N VAL A 167 24.39 -1.90 2.83
CA VAL A 167 24.11 -3.08 1.98
C VAL A 167 22.87 -3.82 2.49
N THR A 168 22.74 -4.01 3.81
CA THR A 168 21.56 -4.65 4.39
C THR A 168 20.28 -3.86 4.10
N MET A 169 20.33 -2.53 4.22
CA MET A 169 19.18 -1.67 3.90
C MET A 169 18.77 -1.77 2.42
N ILE A 170 19.76 -1.77 1.50
CA ILE A 170 19.51 -1.87 0.05
C ILE A 170 18.95 -3.24 -0.34
N THR A 171 19.43 -4.31 0.32
CA THR A 171 19.05 -5.69 -0.01
C THR A 171 17.90 -6.22 0.85
N ASN A 172 17.38 -5.41 1.77
CA ASN A 172 16.25 -5.83 2.60
C ASN A 172 15.02 -6.11 1.73
N ASN A 173 14.30 -7.18 2.06
CA ASN A 173 13.12 -7.65 1.32
C ASN A 173 13.36 -8.07 -0.14
N TRP A 174 14.59 -8.34 -0.51
CA TRP A 174 14.99 -9.02 -1.73
C TRP A 174 14.09 -8.81 -2.94
N LEU A 175 14.35 -7.81 -3.78
CA LEU A 175 13.67 -7.58 -5.07
C LEU A 175 12.16 -7.28 -5.03
N GLY A 176 11.51 -7.38 -3.88
CA GLY A 176 10.08 -7.08 -3.78
C GLY A 176 9.78 -5.60 -3.84
N ASP A 177 10.77 -4.76 -3.60
CA ASP A 177 10.52 -3.34 -3.48
C ASP A 177 11.74 -2.48 -3.84
N LEU A 178 11.88 -2.19 -5.11
CA LEU A 178 12.77 -1.13 -5.57
C LEU A 178 12.34 0.26 -5.04
N ALA A 179 11.11 0.38 -4.55
CA ALA A 179 10.54 1.61 -4.03
C ALA A 179 11.02 1.93 -2.60
N SER A 180 11.49 0.94 -1.85
CA SER A 180 12.05 1.15 -0.50
C SER A 180 13.59 1.08 -0.45
N ALA A 181 14.27 0.97 -1.59
CA ALA A 181 15.72 1.05 -1.62
C ALA A 181 16.18 2.46 -1.19
N PRO A 182 17.11 2.58 -0.23
CA PRO A 182 17.61 3.88 0.18
C PRO A 182 18.32 4.56 -0.99
N ASP A 183 17.99 5.84 -1.21
CA ASP A 183 18.70 6.67 -2.17
C ASP A 183 20.05 7.10 -1.54
N LEU A 184 21.14 6.60 -2.09
CA LEU A 184 22.49 6.90 -1.61
C LEU A 184 22.96 8.24 -2.18
N GLY A 185 22.52 9.33 -1.58
CA GLY A 185 23.07 10.65 -1.84
C GLY A 185 24.45 10.81 -1.22
N PHE A 186 25.52 10.86 -2.03
CA PHE A 186 26.84 11.26 -1.55
C PHE A 186 26.92 12.80 -1.56
N ILE A 187 26.99 13.40 -0.38
CA ILE A 187 27.39 14.80 -0.26
C ILE A 187 28.93 14.81 -0.36
N ARG A 188 29.46 15.27 -1.50
CA ARG A 188 30.87 15.62 -1.63
C ARG A 188 31.02 17.08 -1.23
N GLU A 189 31.98 17.37 -0.33
CA GLU A 189 32.51 18.72 -0.12
C GLU A 189 33.32 19.18 -1.34
#